data_14ad8737772e1fc81e096f79dee9afd9
#
_entry.id   14ad8737772e1fc81e096f79dee9afd9
#
_cell.length_a   1.000
_cell.length_b   1.000
_cell.length_c   1.000
_cell.angle_alpha   90.00
_cell.angle_beta   90.00
_cell.angle_gamma   90.00
#
_symmetry.space_group_name_H-M   'P 1'
#
loop_
_entity.id
_entity.type
_entity.pdbx_description
1 polymer ?
#
loop_
_entity_poly.entity_id
_entity_poly.type
_entity_poly.pdbx_seq_one_letter_code
_entity_poly.pdbx_strand_id
1 'polypeptide(L)'
;RSIEAAGYAAPVLGEDFDYIVDHGDVPPGAEFAVRIRDDSLEPVLHSGSVAYLNHDPLHAGDVGIFCVGGDMLCKQYYRDPLGVSYLFSLGRDRSADVVCGPESGKRFICFGHVILDHRVPLPSMGL
;
A
#
# COMPACT_ATOMS: atom_id res chain seq x y z
N ARG A 1 -0.22 -14.50 16.16
CA ARG A 1 -1.11 -13.41 16.56
C ARG A 1 -1.03 -12.29 15.54
N SER A 2 -2.15 -11.73 15.21
CA SER A 2 -2.16 -10.60 14.32
C SER A 2 -1.57 -9.36 15.00
N ILE A 3 -1.00 -8.50 14.21
CA ILE A 3 -0.58 -7.18 14.69
C ILE A 3 -1.82 -6.32 14.70
N GLU A 4 -2.33 -6.12 15.86
CA GLU A 4 -3.42 -5.19 16.03
C GLU A 4 -2.83 -3.91 16.57
N ALA A 5 -3.19 -2.83 15.95
CA ALA A 5 -2.79 -1.57 16.51
C ALA A 5 -3.38 -1.47 17.91
N ALA A 6 -2.57 -1.03 18.85
CA ALA A 6 -2.98 -0.95 20.22
C ALA A 6 -4.23 -0.08 20.35
N GLY A 7 -5.26 -0.63 20.96
CA GLY A 7 -6.44 0.11 21.31
C GLY A 7 -7.54 0.17 20.25
N TYR A 8 -7.34 -0.47 19.10
CA TYR A 8 -8.43 -0.55 18.14
C TYR A 8 -8.32 -1.82 17.29
N ALA A 9 -9.45 -2.24 16.76
CA ALA A 9 -9.51 -3.42 15.94
C ALA A 9 -8.77 -3.19 14.62
N ALA A 10 -8.04 -4.19 14.20
CA ALA A 10 -7.41 -4.16 12.90
C ALA A 10 -8.47 -4.28 11.81
N PRO A 11 -8.31 -3.60 10.69
CA PRO A 11 -9.21 -3.80 9.57
C PRO A 11 -9.04 -5.21 8.98
N VAL A 12 -10.07 -5.68 8.32
CA VAL A 12 -10.00 -6.94 7.58
C VAL A 12 -9.15 -6.70 6.34
N LEU A 13 -8.06 -7.43 6.22
CA LEU A 13 -7.13 -7.25 5.11
C LEU A 13 -7.47 -8.08 3.88
N GLY A 14 -8.40 -9.02 3.98
CA GLY A 14 -8.75 -9.86 2.85
C GLY A 14 -7.74 -10.96 2.60
N GLU A 15 -7.71 -11.48 1.39
CA GLU A 15 -6.93 -12.66 1.06
C GLU A 15 -5.46 -12.36 0.73
N ASP A 16 -5.14 -11.12 0.39
CA ASP A 16 -3.82 -10.79 -0.12
C ASP A 16 -2.82 -10.42 0.97
N PHE A 17 -3.30 -10.13 2.16
CA PHE A 17 -2.45 -9.65 3.25
C PHE A 17 -2.80 -10.34 4.55
N ASP A 18 -1.78 -10.68 5.32
CA ASP A 18 -1.93 -11.20 6.68
C ASP A 18 -1.17 -10.31 7.64
N TYR A 19 -1.74 -10.04 8.80
CA TYR A 19 -0.97 -9.47 9.88
C TYR A 19 0.04 -10.49 10.39
N ILE A 20 1.20 -10.00 10.77
CA ILE A 20 2.20 -10.85 11.42
C ILE A 20 2.72 -10.18 12.68
N VAL A 21 3.22 -11.01 13.56
CA VAL A 21 3.92 -10.55 14.75
C VAL A 21 5.36 -10.23 14.37
N ASP A 22 5.89 -9.19 14.95
CA ASP A 22 7.28 -8.86 14.78
C ASP A 22 8.20 -10.01 15.16
N HIS A 23 9.27 -10.17 14.42
CA HIS A 23 10.24 -11.20 14.67
C HIS A 23 11.61 -10.85 14.10
N GLY A 24 12.27 -9.96 14.72
CA GLY A 24 13.66 -9.76 14.45
C GLY A 24 14.00 -8.55 13.61
N ASP A 25 14.43 -8.76 12.41
CA ASP A 25 15.04 -7.68 11.60
C ASP A 25 14.00 -6.68 11.08
N VAL A 26 13.49 -5.88 11.99
CA VAL A 26 12.49 -4.88 11.67
C VAL A 26 13.20 -3.58 11.29
N PRO A 27 12.89 -2.99 10.14
CA PRO A 27 13.51 -1.73 9.76
C PRO A 27 13.13 -0.61 10.74
N PRO A 28 14.00 0.39 10.89
CA PRO A 28 13.68 1.54 11.73
C PRO A 28 12.39 2.20 11.29
N GLY A 29 11.58 2.60 12.26
CA GLY A 29 10.34 3.29 11.99
C GLY A 29 9.15 2.40 11.69
N ALA A 30 9.32 1.10 11.61
CA ALA A 30 8.22 0.18 11.38
C ALA A 30 7.33 0.11 12.62
N GLU A 31 6.03 0.17 12.39
CA GLU A 31 5.03 0.11 13.45
C GLU A 31 4.23 -1.19 13.40
N PHE A 32 4.08 -1.75 12.22
CA PHE A 32 3.39 -3.02 12.05
C PHE A 32 3.86 -3.68 10.75
N ALA A 33 3.41 -4.90 10.53
CA ALA A 33 3.84 -5.65 9.36
C ALA A 33 2.71 -6.52 8.85
N VAL A 34 2.75 -6.78 7.54
CA VAL A 34 1.81 -7.68 6.90
C VAL A 34 2.58 -8.65 6.01
N ARG A 35 2.06 -9.83 5.84
CA ARG A 35 2.60 -10.79 4.87
C ARG A 35 1.88 -10.63 3.55
N ILE A 36 2.66 -10.58 2.49
CA ILE A 36 2.13 -10.49 1.14
C ILE A 36 1.77 -11.90 0.68
N ARG A 37 0.54 -12.11 0.25
CA ARG A 37 0.07 -13.42 -0.19
C ARG A 37 -0.17 -13.50 -1.68
N ASP A 38 -0.13 -12.38 -2.35
CA ASP A 38 -0.46 -12.25 -3.75
C ASP A 38 0.80 -11.93 -4.55
N ASP A 39 0.89 -12.44 -5.76
CA ASP A 39 2.03 -12.18 -6.62
C ASP A 39 1.82 -10.98 -7.56
N SER A 40 0.68 -10.32 -7.48
CA SER A 40 0.38 -9.17 -8.34
C SER A 40 1.25 -7.95 -8.05
N LEU A 41 1.95 -7.94 -6.91
CA LEU A 41 2.81 -6.83 -6.51
C LEU A 41 4.26 -7.00 -6.97
N GLU A 42 4.57 -8.12 -7.57
CA GLU A 42 5.93 -8.35 -8.05
C GLU A 42 6.24 -7.45 -9.24
N PRO A 43 7.46 -7.01 -9.39
CA PRO A 43 8.65 -7.42 -8.62
C PRO A 43 8.92 -6.58 -7.37
N VAL A 44 8.06 -5.64 -7.04
CA VAL A 44 8.30 -4.72 -5.92
C VAL A 44 8.20 -5.44 -4.57
N LEU A 45 7.15 -6.22 -4.40
CA LEU A 45 6.94 -7.02 -3.20
C LEU A 45 6.64 -8.45 -3.63
N HIS A 46 7.43 -9.38 -3.10
CA HIS A 46 7.30 -10.77 -3.48
C HIS A 46 6.25 -11.48 -2.64
N SER A 47 5.50 -12.37 -3.27
CA SER A 47 4.57 -13.22 -2.56
C SER A 47 5.31 -14.01 -1.47
N GLY A 48 4.73 -14.06 -0.29
CA GLY A 48 5.34 -14.71 0.87
C GLY A 48 6.27 -13.82 1.67
N SER A 49 6.64 -12.66 1.16
CA SER A 49 7.49 -11.74 1.88
C SER A 49 6.70 -10.92 2.89
N VAL A 50 7.42 -10.21 3.72
CA VAL A 50 6.83 -9.36 4.75
C VAL A 50 7.05 -7.91 4.36
N ALA A 51 5.99 -7.13 4.40
CA ALA A 51 6.06 -5.69 4.23
C ALA A 51 5.91 -5.03 5.60
N TYR A 52 6.79 -4.09 5.88
CA TYR A 52 6.75 -3.32 7.11
C TYR A 52 6.15 -1.95 6.82
N LEU A 53 5.34 -1.47 7.73
CA LEU A 53 4.56 -0.25 7.52
C LEU A 53 4.66 0.69 8.73
N ASN A 54 4.40 1.95 8.45
CA ASN A 54 4.19 2.95 9.49
C ASN A 54 3.06 3.89 9.06
N HIS A 55 2.87 4.98 9.80
CA HIS A 55 1.82 5.95 9.49
C HIS A 55 2.38 7.29 9.02
N ASP A 56 3.60 7.28 8.48
CA ASP A 56 4.17 8.49 7.91
C ASP A 56 3.35 8.97 6.73
N PRO A 57 3.29 10.29 6.50
CA PRO A 57 2.60 10.82 5.33
C PRO A 57 3.22 10.30 4.04
N LEU A 58 2.37 10.09 3.04
CA LEU A 58 2.81 9.64 1.72
C LEU A 58 3.22 10.83 0.88
N HIS A 59 4.31 10.65 0.14
CA HIS A 59 4.78 11.57 -0.87
C HIS A 59 4.66 10.92 -2.24
N ALA A 60 4.80 11.72 -3.28
CA ALA A 60 4.71 11.21 -4.66
C ALA A 60 5.66 10.03 -4.88
N GLY A 61 5.14 8.93 -5.33
CA GLY A 61 5.91 7.72 -5.60
C GLY A 61 5.98 6.74 -4.44
N ASP A 62 5.53 7.12 -3.25
CA ASP A 62 5.54 6.23 -2.10
C ASP A 62 4.52 5.11 -2.27
N VAL A 63 4.80 3.99 -1.65
CA VAL A 63 3.94 2.82 -1.68
C VAL A 63 3.17 2.72 -0.37
N GLY A 64 1.90 2.42 -0.47
CA GLY A 64 1.05 2.25 0.70
C GLY A 64 0.03 1.16 0.51
N ILE A 65 -0.60 0.79 1.60
CA ILE A 65 -1.77 -0.07 1.58
C ILE A 65 -2.97 0.83 1.82
N PHE A 66 -3.95 0.71 0.94
CA PHE A 66 -5.13 1.57 0.92
C PHE A 66 -6.40 0.76 0.99
N CYS A 67 -7.40 1.31 1.66
CA CYS A 67 -8.75 0.77 1.62
C CYS A 67 -9.54 1.57 0.57
N VAL A 68 -10.01 0.89 -0.45
CA VAL A 68 -10.79 1.48 -1.54
C VAL A 68 -12.04 0.64 -1.73
N GLY A 69 -13.21 1.21 -1.45
CA GLY A 69 -14.47 0.50 -1.62
C GLY A 69 -14.57 -0.80 -0.82
N GLY A 70 -13.91 -0.86 0.32
CA GLY A 70 -13.89 -2.06 1.16
C GLY A 70 -12.76 -3.03 0.87
N ASP A 71 -12.03 -2.83 -0.21
CA ASP A 71 -10.89 -3.67 -0.57
C ASP A 71 -9.58 -3.05 -0.08
N MET A 72 -8.68 -3.90 0.40
CA MET A 72 -7.34 -3.47 0.81
C MET A 72 -6.39 -3.72 -0.35
N LEU A 73 -5.77 -2.64 -0.83
CA LEU A 73 -4.93 -2.66 -2.01
C LEU A 73 -3.56 -2.07 -1.69
N CYS A 74 -2.50 -2.70 -2.20
CA CYS A 74 -1.16 -2.13 -2.10
C CYS A 74 -0.83 -1.44 -3.43
N LYS A 75 -0.60 -0.15 -3.37
CA LYS A 75 -0.48 0.69 -4.56
C LYS A 75 0.61 1.73 -4.36
N GLN A 76 1.08 2.28 -5.47
CA GLN A 76 1.98 3.42 -5.45
C GLN A 76 1.16 4.71 -5.57
N TYR A 77 1.45 5.65 -4.69
CA TYR A 77 0.68 6.87 -4.56
C TYR A 77 1.24 8.00 -5.41
N TYR A 78 0.36 8.74 -6.04
CA TYR A 78 0.71 10.01 -6.68
C TYR A 78 -0.50 10.92 -6.65
N ARG A 79 -0.27 12.20 -6.36
CA ARG A 79 -1.32 13.22 -6.43
C ARG A 79 -0.88 14.31 -7.38
N ASP A 80 -1.72 14.63 -8.35
CA ASP A 80 -1.38 15.67 -9.33
C ASP A 80 -1.70 17.07 -8.79
N PRO A 81 -1.27 18.12 -9.51
CA PRO A 81 -1.52 19.49 -9.06
C PRO A 81 -3.00 19.87 -8.99
N LEU A 82 -3.86 19.12 -9.65
CA LEU A 82 -5.30 19.36 -9.63
C LEU A 82 -5.99 18.67 -8.46
N GLY A 83 -5.24 17.94 -7.64
CA GLY A 83 -5.79 17.27 -6.48
C GLY A 83 -6.34 15.88 -6.74
N VAL A 84 -6.11 15.32 -7.92
CA VAL A 84 -6.51 13.96 -8.25
C VAL A 84 -5.44 13.01 -7.73
N SER A 85 -5.88 12.01 -6.97
CA SER A 85 -4.98 10.99 -6.44
C SER A 85 -5.01 9.76 -7.34
N TYR A 86 -3.83 9.23 -7.60
CA TYR A 86 -3.65 8.02 -8.40
C TYR A 86 -3.03 6.96 -7.53
N LEU A 87 -3.61 5.77 -7.57
CA LEU A 87 -3.08 4.60 -6.89
C LEU A 87 -2.67 3.63 -8.00
N PHE A 88 -1.38 3.64 -8.30
CA PHE A 88 -0.84 2.85 -9.42
C PHE A 88 -0.54 1.43 -8.98
N SER A 89 -0.84 0.49 -9.86
CA SER A 89 -0.46 -0.90 -9.66
C SER A 89 1.06 -1.03 -9.60
N LEU A 90 1.54 -1.89 -8.71
CA LEU A 90 2.96 -2.20 -8.63
C LEU A 90 3.37 -3.29 -9.61
N GLY A 91 2.43 -4.12 -9.99
CA GLY A 91 2.67 -5.17 -10.97
C GLY A 91 2.58 -4.63 -12.39
N ARG A 92 2.57 -5.55 -13.33
CA ARG A 92 2.56 -5.21 -14.76
C ARG A 92 1.19 -4.84 -15.28
N ASP A 93 0.14 -5.29 -14.59
CA ASP A 93 -1.22 -5.06 -15.04
C ASP A 93 -1.68 -3.67 -14.60
N ARG A 94 -1.65 -2.74 -15.52
CA ARG A 94 -2.04 -1.36 -15.28
C ARG A 94 -3.56 -1.17 -15.24
N SER A 95 -4.33 -2.18 -15.62
CA SER A 95 -5.79 -2.07 -15.56
C SER A 95 -6.30 -1.99 -14.13
N ALA A 96 -5.49 -2.37 -13.16
CA ALA A 96 -5.83 -2.28 -11.74
C ALA A 96 -5.49 -0.93 -11.10
N ASP A 97 -5.01 0.05 -11.87
CA ASP A 97 -4.79 1.40 -11.37
C ASP A 97 -6.12 2.02 -10.93
N VAL A 98 -6.07 2.78 -9.86
CA VAL A 98 -7.27 3.44 -9.32
C VAL A 98 -7.05 4.95 -9.36
N VAL A 99 -8.06 5.67 -9.83
CA VAL A 99 -8.04 7.13 -9.89
C VAL A 99 -9.12 7.66 -8.96
N CYS A 100 -8.71 8.48 -8.00
CA CYS A 100 -9.61 9.05 -7.01
C CYS A 100 -9.61 10.58 -7.12
N GLY A 101 -10.69 11.13 -7.62
CA GLY A 101 -10.84 12.57 -7.77
C GLY A 101 -12.28 13.00 -7.60
N PRO A 102 -12.54 14.30 -7.68
CA PRO A 102 -13.91 14.81 -7.46
C PRO A 102 -14.94 14.18 -8.40
N GLU A 103 -14.54 13.85 -9.61
CA GLU A 103 -15.46 13.34 -10.62
C GLU A 103 -15.61 11.83 -10.60
N SER A 104 -14.65 11.12 -10.02
CA SER A 104 -14.68 9.65 -10.00
C SER A 104 -15.63 9.08 -8.95
N GLY A 105 -15.92 9.86 -7.91
CA GLY A 105 -16.67 9.36 -6.78
C GLY A 105 -15.94 8.36 -5.92
N LYS A 106 -14.72 8.01 -6.27
CA LYS A 106 -13.92 7.05 -5.50
C LYS A 106 -13.15 7.76 -4.41
N ARG A 107 -13.09 7.12 -3.26
CA ARG A 107 -12.34 7.59 -2.10
C ARG A 107 -11.47 6.47 -1.59
N PHE A 108 -10.40 6.84 -0.92
CA PHE A 108 -9.52 5.86 -0.32
C PHE A 108 -9.10 6.34 1.06
N ILE A 109 -8.71 5.37 1.87
CA ILE A 109 -8.11 5.63 3.18
C ILE A 109 -6.76 4.93 3.18
N CYS A 110 -5.71 5.63 3.55
CA CYS A 110 -4.40 5.01 3.67
C CYS A 110 -4.34 4.22 4.97
N PHE A 111 -4.12 2.93 4.85
CA PHE A 111 -3.95 2.05 6.00
C PHE A 111 -2.52 2.13 6.55
N GLY A 112 -1.54 2.28 5.68
CA GLY A 112 -0.16 2.41 6.11
C GLY A 112 0.77 2.70 4.95
N HIS A 113 1.92 3.29 5.29
CA HIS A 113 3.00 3.60 4.37
C HIS A 113 3.97 2.42 4.39
N VAL A 114 4.21 1.82 3.24
CA VAL A 114 5.13 0.67 3.13
C VAL A 114 6.57 1.17 3.14
N ILE A 115 7.36 0.61 4.03
CA ILE A 115 8.78 0.94 4.12
C ILE A 115 9.53 0.09 3.11
N LEU A 116 10.19 0.75 2.18
CA LEU A 116 11.01 0.08 1.16
C LEU A 116 12.43 0.60 1.26
N ASP A 117 13.39 -0.25 0.86
CA ASP A 117 14.80 0.10 0.86
C ASP A 117 15.23 0.80 -0.44
N HIS A 118 14.29 1.04 -1.33
CA HIS A 118 14.54 1.70 -2.60
C HIS A 118 13.28 2.45 -3.03
N ARG A 119 13.44 3.37 -3.97
CA ARG A 119 12.30 4.07 -4.55
C ARG A 119 11.79 3.31 -5.77
N VAL A 120 10.47 3.21 -5.85
CA VAL A 120 9.81 2.62 -7.01
C VAL A 120 9.57 3.76 -8.01
N PRO A 121 10.05 3.64 -9.26
CA PRO A 121 9.79 4.70 -10.24
C PRO A 121 8.30 4.85 -10.51
N LEU A 122 7.87 6.08 -10.67
CA LEU A 122 6.51 6.34 -11.13
C LEU A 122 6.36 5.84 -12.56
N PRO A 123 5.18 5.34 -12.91
CA PRO A 123 4.96 4.92 -14.29
C PRO A 123 5.00 6.10 -15.24
N SER A 124 5.28 5.81 -16.50
CA SER A 124 5.15 6.81 -17.55
C SER A 124 3.68 7.15 -17.69
N MET A 125 3.35 8.42 -17.57
CA MET A 125 1.97 8.87 -17.61
C MET A 125 1.58 9.49 -18.94
N GLY A 126 2.39 9.27 -19.96
CA GLY A 126 2.08 9.78 -21.29
C GLY A 126 2.22 11.29 -21.44
N LEU A 127 2.96 11.90 -20.56
CA LEU A 127 3.17 13.34 -20.57
C LEU A 127 4.34 13.75 -21.43
#